data_2544372dfe2e82a9dd1ae30a5559ef2a
#
_entry.id   2544372dfe2e82a9dd1ae30a5559ef2a
#
_cell.length_a   1.000
_cell.length_b   1.000
_cell.length_c   1.000
_cell.angle_alpha   90.00
_cell.angle_beta   90.00
_cell.angle_gamma   90.00
#
_symmetry.space_group_name_H-M   'P 1'
#
loop_
_entity.id
_entity.type
_entity.pdbx_description
1 polymer ?
#
loop_
_entity_poly.entity_id
_entity_poly.type
_entity_poly.pdbx_seq_one_letter_code
_entity_poly.pdbx_strand_id
1 'polypeptide(L)'
;MRAEEGMTLIELLIAMAVMSIGIAALVAGFSSGIVSINRARTTSTAGTLADQQMELYRQASFTSLPTTLQGPTTPTGPDGQTYWMQVDGAWTCAVGTHSPGPPGTPGSCSGTPASRPVKVLTITVRDGSAGAKLLFAETATFDSSTG
;
A
#
# COMPACT_ATOMS: atom_id res chain seq x y z
N MET A 1 16.91 54.17 -41.23
CA MET A 1 15.56 53.60 -41.39
C MET A 1 15.70 52.09 -41.49
N ARG A 2 15.28 51.37 -40.45
CA ARG A 2 15.23 49.89 -40.52
C ARG A 2 13.96 49.55 -41.30
N ALA A 3 14.10 48.79 -42.39
CA ALA A 3 12.95 48.20 -43.06
C ALA A 3 12.25 47.25 -42.09
N GLU A 4 10.98 47.50 -41.76
CA GLU A 4 10.13 46.54 -41.08
C GLU A 4 9.78 45.45 -42.08
N GLU A 5 10.49 44.35 -42.02
CA GLU A 5 10.13 43.14 -42.80
C GLU A 5 8.87 42.54 -42.17
N GLY A 6 7.77 42.63 -42.86
CA GLY A 6 6.49 42.07 -42.42
C GLY A 6 6.57 40.54 -42.40
N MET A 7 6.02 39.95 -41.36
CA MET A 7 5.92 38.49 -41.19
C MET A 7 5.13 37.87 -42.34
N THR A 8 5.64 36.82 -42.93
CA THR A 8 4.99 36.10 -44.06
C THR A 8 3.82 35.26 -43.55
N LEU A 9 2.81 35.06 -44.39
CA LEU A 9 1.64 34.24 -44.02
C LEU A 9 2.04 32.80 -43.70
N ILE A 10 3.07 32.24 -44.36
CA ILE A 10 3.59 30.90 -44.11
C ILE A 10 4.28 30.80 -42.75
N GLU A 11 4.97 31.86 -42.33
CA GLU A 11 5.64 31.90 -41.00
C GLU A 11 4.63 31.88 -39.87
N LEU A 12 3.50 32.60 -40.02
CA LEU A 12 2.39 32.60 -39.08
C LEU A 12 1.76 31.18 -38.97
N LEU A 13 1.55 30.52 -40.10
CA LEU A 13 1.00 29.14 -40.13
C LEU A 13 1.92 28.15 -39.43
N ILE A 14 3.21 28.23 -39.68
CA ILE A 14 4.20 27.35 -39.02
C ILE A 14 4.25 27.64 -37.50
N ALA A 15 4.24 28.91 -37.11
CA ALA A 15 4.23 29.30 -35.69
C ALA A 15 3.00 28.76 -34.96
N MET A 16 1.80 28.85 -35.56
CA MET A 16 0.57 28.27 -35.01
C MET A 16 0.63 26.73 -34.90
N ALA A 17 1.17 26.08 -35.90
CA ALA A 17 1.32 24.61 -35.87
C ALA A 17 2.27 24.17 -34.74
N VAL A 18 3.43 24.80 -34.60
CA VAL A 18 4.40 24.50 -33.54
C VAL A 18 3.81 24.79 -32.15
N MET A 19 3.10 25.91 -32.00
CA MET A 19 2.46 26.28 -30.74
C MET A 19 1.38 25.25 -30.35
N SER A 20 0.59 24.78 -31.32
CA SER A 20 -0.44 23.75 -31.08
C SER A 20 0.16 22.43 -30.57
N ILE A 21 1.27 21.98 -31.13
CA ILE A 21 1.99 20.80 -30.70
C ILE A 21 2.54 21.01 -29.27
N GLY A 22 3.12 22.16 -29.00
CA GLY A 22 3.63 22.50 -27.68
C GLY A 22 2.54 22.47 -26.60
N ILE A 23 1.37 23.06 -26.85
CA ILE A 23 0.24 23.04 -25.93
C ILE A 23 -0.27 21.61 -25.71
N ALA A 24 -0.41 20.81 -26.77
CA ALA A 24 -0.85 19.43 -26.67
C ALA A 24 0.11 18.58 -25.79
N ALA A 25 1.42 18.77 -25.94
CA ALA A 25 2.43 18.10 -25.12
C ALA A 25 2.34 18.49 -23.63
N LEU A 26 2.11 19.78 -23.33
CA LEU A 26 1.90 20.25 -21.95
C LEU A 26 0.67 19.63 -21.32
N VAL A 27 -0.47 19.62 -22.02
CA VAL A 27 -1.72 19.03 -21.51
C VAL A 27 -1.54 17.54 -21.22
N ALA A 28 -0.89 16.80 -22.12
CA ALA A 28 -0.59 15.39 -21.91
C ALA A 28 0.30 15.16 -20.67
N GLY A 29 1.32 15.99 -20.46
CA GLY A 29 2.20 15.95 -19.29
C GLY A 29 1.46 16.19 -17.98
N PHE A 30 0.58 17.22 -17.92
CA PHE A 30 -0.23 17.50 -16.73
C PHE A 30 -1.20 16.36 -16.41
N SER A 31 -1.87 15.79 -17.40
CA SER A 31 -2.79 14.67 -17.20
C SER A 31 -2.09 13.46 -16.58
N SER A 32 -0.89 13.12 -17.06
CA SER A 32 -0.07 12.04 -16.50
C SER A 32 0.36 12.31 -15.05
N GLY A 33 0.72 13.56 -14.76
CA GLY A 33 1.09 14.02 -13.41
C GLY A 33 -0.04 13.85 -12.40
N ILE A 34 -1.26 14.23 -12.73
CA ILE A 34 -2.44 14.12 -11.84
C ILE A 34 -2.71 12.64 -11.48
N VAL A 35 -2.65 11.74 -12.47
CA VAL A 35 -2.84 10.30 -12.23
C VAL A 35 -1.77 9.75 -11.28
N SER A 36 -0.53 10.16 -11.45
CA SER A 36 0.58 9.75 -10.58
C SER A 36 0.39 10.21 -9.12
N ILE A 37 -0.01 11.47 -8.94
CA ILE A 37 -0.27 12.05 -7.61
C ILE A 37 -1.43 11.31 -6.92
N ASN A 38 -2.51 11.01 -7.62
CA ASN A 38 -3.65 10.30 -7.05
C ASN A 38 -3.26 8.89 -6.61
N ARG A 39 -2.47 8.17 -7.41
CA ARG A 39 -1.94 6.84 -7.03
C ARG A 39 -1.04 6.91 -5.79
N ALA A 40 -0.18 7.91 -5.72
CA ALA A 40 0.68 8.10 -4.56
C ALA A 40 -0.14 8.38 -3.29
N ARG A 41 -1.19 9.19 -3.37
CA ARG A 41 -2.09 9.48 -2.25
C ARG A 41 -2.81 8.24 -1.74
N THR A 42 -3.44 7.46 -2.62
CA THR A 42 -4.15 6.23 -2.21
C THR A 42 -3.21 5.21 -1.58
N THR A 43 -2.01 5.02 -2.13
CA THR A 43 -1.02 4.11 -1.54
C THR A 43 -0.52 4.62 -0.18
N SER A 44 -0.27 5.92 -0.04
CA SER A 44 0.14 6.52 1.24
C SER A 44 -0.96 6.40 2.30
N THR A 45 -2.22 6.65 1.94
CA THR A 45 -3.35 6.48 2.85
C THR A 45 -3.50 5.02 3.29
N ALA A 46 -3.37 4.07 2.35
CA ALA A 46 -3.42 2.65 2.66
C ALA A 46 -2.30 2.23 3.64
N GLY A 47 -1.09 2.75 3.47
CA GLY A 47 0.01 2.56 4.41
C GLY A 47 -0.33 3.10 5.80
N THR A 48 -0.82 4.34 5.90
CA THR A 48 -1.21 4.93 7.19
C THR A 48 -2.29 4.11 7.91
N LEU A 49 -3.28 3.59 7.19
CA LEU A 49 -4.32 2.73 7.77
C LEU A 49 -3.74 1.40 8.27
N ALA A 50 -2.81 0.80 7.53
CA ALA A 50 -2.12 -0.42 7.95
C ALA A 50 -1.27 -0.18 9.20
N ASP A 51 -0.49 0.91 9.22
CA ASP A 51 0.34 1.29 10.36
C ASP A 51 -0.49 1.52 11.63
N GLN A 52 -1.63 2.23 11.51
CA GLN A 52 -2.55 2.44 12.62
C GLN A 52 -3.08 1.11 13.17
N GLN A 53 -3.48 0.21 12.30
CA GLN A 53 -3.98 -1.10 12.70
C GLN A 53 -2.86 -1.95 13.32
N MET A 54 -1.66 -1.91 12.77
CA MET A 54 -0.50 -2.61 13.32
C MET A 54 -0.12 -2.08 14.71
N GLU A 55 -0.21 -0.78 14.91
CA GLU A 55 0.07 -0.17 16.21
C GLU A 55 -0.94 -0.60 17.28
N LEU A 56 -2.21 -0.78 16.94
CA LEU A 56 -3.19 -1.36 17.87
C LEU A 56 -2.80 -2.78 18.28
N TYR A 57 -2.28 -3.59 17.36
CA TYR A 57 -1.78 -4.93 17.69
C TYR A 57 -0.50 -4.91 18.51
N ARG A 58 0.38 -3.92 18.33
CA ARG A 58 1.58 -3.74 19.18
C ARG A 58 1.23 -3.38 20.63
N GLN A 59 0.13 -2.69 20.83
CA GLN A 59 -0.38 -2.33 22.17
C GLN A 59 -1.20 -3.44 22.82
N ALA A 60 -1.64 -4.42 22.04
CA ALA A 60 -2.42 -5.55 22.53
C ALA A 60 -1.54 -6.61 23.21
N SER A 61 -2.10 -7.35 24.15
CA SER A 61 -1.38 -8.47 24.75
C SER A 61 -1.13 -9.58 23.74
N PHE A 62 0.01 -10.28 23.84
CA PHE A 62 0.36 -11.37 22.94
C PHE A 62 -0.73 -12.44 22.83
N THR A 63 -1.46 -12.71 23.92
CA THR A 63 -2.54 -13.70 23.93
C THR A 63 -3.75 -13.30 23.12
N SER A 64 -4.03 -11.98 23.00
CA SER A 64 -5.18 -11.43 22.26
C SER A 64 -4.94 -11.26 20.77
N LEU A 65 -3.69 -11.39 20.30
CA LEU A 65 -3.36 -11.28 18.88
C LEU A 65 -4.01 -12.40 18.08
N PRO A 66 -4.59 -12.10 16.89
CA PRO A 66 -5.22 -13.09 16.04
C PRO A 66 -4.20 -14.14 15.56
N THR A 67 -4.68 -15.37 15.43
CA THR A 67 -3.91 -16.53 14.96
C THR A 67 -4.53 -17.16 13.71
N THR A 68 -5.55 -16.52 13.17
CA THR A 68 -6.30 -16.94 11.99
C THR A 68 -6.71 -15.69 11.20
N LEU A 69 -7.13 -15.90 9.97
CA LEU A 69 -7.68 -14.86 9.12
C LEU A 69 -8.87 -14.17 9.81
N GLN A 70 -8.76 -12.87 10.01
CA GLN A 70 -9.85 -12.06 10.55
C GLN A 70 -10.80 -11.63 9.41
N GLY A 71 -12.05 -11.40 9.76
CA GLY A 71 -13.00 -10.82 8.82
C GLY A 71 -12.52 -9.45 8.31
N PRO A 72 -12.80 -9.13 7.05
CA PRO A 72 -12.36 -7.85 6.49
C PRO A 72 -13.10 -6.68 7.13
N THR A 73 -12.40 -5.57 7.24
CA THR A 73 -12.95 -4.27 7.61
C THR A 73 -12.88 -3.31 6.42
N THR A 74 -13.77 -2.32 6.40
CA THR A 74 -13.83 -1.34 5.31
C THR A 74 -13.66 0.08 5.85
N PRO A 75 -12.46 0.45 6.33
CA PRO A 75 -12.21 1.79 6.82
C PRO A 75 -12.29 2.81 5.70
N THR A 76 -12.76 4.01 6.04
CA THR A 76 -12.70 5.18 5.15
C THR A 76 -11.46 5.98 5.49
N GLY A 77 -10.62 6.23 4.51
CA GLY A 77 -9.42 7.02 4.67
C GLY A 77 -9.70 8.54 4.76
N PRO A 78 -8.72 9.35 5.15
CA PRO A 78 -8.84 10.81 5.20
C PRO A 78 -9.04 11.44 3.81
N ASP A 79 -8.79 10.70 2.74
CA ASP A 79 -9.05 11.07 1.35
C ASP A 79 -10.51 10.83 0.93
N GLY A 80 -11.36 10.33 1.82
CA GLY A 80 -12.76 9.99 1.59
C GLY A 80 -12.98 8.69 0.81
N GLN A 81 -11.92 7.94 0.49
CA GLN A 81 -12.01 6.65 -0.18
C GLN A 81 -12.23 5.53 0.83
N THR A 82 -12.98 4.51 0.42
CA THR A 82 -13.18 3.29 1.22
C THR A 82 -12.13 2.26 0.83
N TYR A 83 -11.46 1.71 1.82
CA TYR A 83 -10.43 0.69 1.67
C TYR A 83 -10.95 -0.66 2.18
N TRP A 84 -10.51 -1.73 1.56
CA TRP A 84 -10.72 -3.08 2.07
C TRP A 84 -9.46 -3.51 2.80
N MET A 85 -9.57 -3.75 4.11
CA MET A 85 -8.45 -4.15 4.96
C MET A 85 -8.72 -5.51 5.57
N GLN A 86 -7.74 -6.39 5.50
CA GLN A 86 -7.79 -7.73 6.07
C GLN A 86 -6.53 -8.01 6.87
N VAL A 87 -6.72 -8.67 8.00
CA VAL A 87 -5.64 -9.10 8.88
C VAL A 87 -5.58 -10.62 8.88
N ASP A 88 -4.42 -11.16 8.56
CA ASP A 88 -4.12 -12.58 8.64
C ASP A 88 -3.12 -12.81 9.76
N GLY A 89 -3.49 -13.66 10.70
CA GLY A 89 -2.64 -14.07 11.81
C GLY A 89 -2.26 -15.54 11.67
N ALA A 90 -0.99 -15.84 11.80
CA ALA A 90 -0.48 -17.19 11.73
C ALA A 90 0.58 -17.46 12.81
N TRP A 91 0.69 -18.71 13.22
CA TRP A 91 1.80 -19.15 14.02
C TRP A 91 3.00 -19.52 13.14
N THR A 92 4.18 -19.16 13.58
CA THR A 92 5.46 -19.60 12.97
C THR A 92 6.51 -19.79 14.06
N CYS A 93 7.72 -20.14 13.69
CA CYS A 93 8.83 -20.29 14.62
C CYS A 93 9.83 -19.17 14.46
N ALA A 94 10.39 -18.69 15.56
CA ALA A 94 11.44 -17.68 15.54
C ALA A 94 12.66 -18.15 14.76
N VAL A 95 12.99 -19.43 14.87
CA VAL A 95 14.07 -20.09 14.13
C VAL A 95 13.63 -21.54 13.81
N GLY A 96 14.05 -22.07 12.67
CA GLY A 96 13.79 -23.47 12.30
C GLY A 96 12.43 -23.69 11.64
N THR A 97 11.92 -24.91 11.76
CA THR A 97 10.72 -25.35 11.06
C THR A 97 9.51 -25.38 11.99
N HIS A 98 8.40 -24.81 11.52
CA HIS A 98 7.12 -24.86 12.18
C HIS A 98 6.33 -26.09 11.73
N SER A 99 5.91 -26.92 12.70
CA SER A 99 4.91 -27.97 12.47
C SER A 99 3.56 -27.46 12.96
N PRO A 100 2.57 -27.27 12.08
CA PRO A 100 1.29 -26.70 12.46
C PRO A 100 0.57 -27.56 13.49
N GLY A 101 0.03 -26.90 14.51
CA GLY A 101 -0.89 -27.50 15.48
C GLY A 101 -2.34 -27.41 15.02
N PRO A 102 -3.30 -27.83 15.85
CA PRO A 102 -4.71 -27.55 15.64
C PRO A 102 -4.97 -26.06 15.45
N PRO A 103 -6.06 -25.65 14.76
CA PRO A 103 -6.39 -24.24 14.54
C PRO A 103 -6.36 -23.42 15.85
N GLY A 104 -5.66 -22.30 15.85
CA GLY A 104 -5.50 -21.41 17.00
C GLY A 104 -4.40 -21.80 18.00
N THR A 105 -3.72 -22.93 17.81
CA THR A 105 -2.61 -23.37 18.67
C THR A 105 -1.24 -23.12 18.03
N PRO A 106 -0.17 -22.91 18.84
CA PRO A 106 1.15 -22.58 18.31
C PRO A 106 1.83 -23.70 17.52
N GLY A 107 1.37 -24.95 17.62
CA GLY A 107 2.09 -26.06 17.03
C GLY A 107 3.43 -26.32 17.71
N SER A 108 4.31 -27.07 17.07
CA SER A 108 5.66 -27.36 17.57
C SER A 108 6.73 -26.70 16.70
N CYS A 109 7.78 -26.21 17.35
CA CYS A 109 8.96 -25.66 16.69
C CYS A 109 10.17 -26.58 16.86
N SER A 110 10.85 -26.88 15.75
CA SER A 110 12.10 -27.63 15.74
C SER A 110 13.23 -26.76 15.18
N GLY A 111 14.36 -26.69 15.87
CA GLY A 111 15.54 -25.93 15.45
C GLY A 111 16.62 -25.87 16.52
N THR A 112 17.82 -25.55 16.12
CA THR A 112 18.97 -25.34 17.02
C THR A 112 19.50 -23.91 16.78
N PRO A 113 19.49 -23.00 17.76
CA PRO A 113 19.04 -23.17 19.15
C PRO A 113 17.53 -23.43 19.28
N ALA A 114 17.08 -23.87 20.46
CA ALA A 114 15.68 -24.16 20.74
C ALA A 114 14.78 -23.01 20.26
N SER A 115 13.92 -23.31 19.32
CA SER A 115 13.03 -22.33 18.72
C SER A 115 11.73 -22.24 19.52
N ARG A 116 11.15 -21.04 19.55
CA ARG A 116 9.89 -20.76 20.21
C ARG A 116 8.82 -20.34 19.19
N PRO A 117 7.55 -20.64 19.45
CA PRO A 117 6.47 -20.18 18.60
C PRO A 117 6.30 -18.67 18.72
N VAL A 118 6.14 -18.01 17.58
CA VAL A 118 5.85 -16.57 17.46
C VAL A 118 4.61 -16.40 16.60
N LYS A 119 3.93 -15.28 16.75
CA LYS A 119 2.79 -14.90 15.89
C LYS A 119 3.26 -13.98 14.79
N VAL A 120 2.84 -14.25 13.57
CA VAL A 120 3.03 -13.37 12.42
C VAL A 120 1.69 -12.80 12.04
N LEU A 121 1.59 -11.48 11.99
CA LEU A 121 0.41 -10.76 11.50
C LEU A 121 0.75 -10.10 10.19
N THR A 122 -0.10 -10.31 9.19
CA THR A 122 -0.03 -9.64 7.90
C THR A 122 -1.29 -8.82 7.70
N ILE A 123 -1.13 -7.52 7.53
CA ILE A 123 -2.21 -6.59 7.20
C ILE A 123 -2.14 -6.31 5.71
N THR A 124 -3.26 -6.54 5.03
CA THR A 124 -3.40 -6.32 3.59
C THR A 124 -4.45 -5.25 3.35
N VAL A 125 -4.11 -4.19 2.61
CA VAL A 125 -5.03 -3.11 2.25
C VAL A 125 -5.20 -3.06 0.74
N ARG A 126 -6.46 -3.08 0.29
CA ARG A 126 -6.87 -3.07 -1.11
C ARG A 126 -7.81 -1.92 -1.41
N ASP A 127 -7.98 -1.62 -2.68
CA ASP A 127 -8.86 -0.57 -3.18
C ASP A 127 -10.33 -1.04 -3.16
N GLY A 128 -11.05 -0.68 -2.11
CA GLY A 128 -12.50 -0.85 -2.00
C GLY A 128 -13.06 -2.25 -1.82
N SER A 129 -12.42 -3.32 -2.32
CA SER A 129 -12.95 -4.68 -2.27
C SER A 129 -11.87 -5.77 -2.21
N ALA A 130 -12.28 -6.99 -1.82
CA ALA A 130 -11.39 -8.16 -1.67
C ALA A 130 -10.61 -8.54 -2.94
N GLY A 131 -11.23 -8.40 -4.10
CA GLY A 131 -10.63 -8.72 -5.40
C GLY A 131 -9.90 -7.55 -6.07
N ALA A 132 -9.93 -6.37 -5.48
CA ALA A 132 -9.33 -5.17 -6.04
C ALA A 132 -7.80 -5.16 -5.91
N LYS A 133 -7.20 -4.15 -6.52
CA LYS A 133 -5.76 -3.95 -6.53
C LYS A 133 -5.21 -3.87 -5.10
N LEU A 134 -4.14 -4.62 -4.83
CA LEU A 134 -3.35 -4.47 -3.63
C LEU A 134 -2.67 -3.10 -3.63
N LEU A 135 -2.90 -2.32 -2.57
CA LEU A 135 -2.30 -1.00 -2.37
C LEU A 135 -1.12 -1.08 -1.42
N PHE A 136 -1.29 -1.81 -0.31
CA PHE A 136 -0.27 -1.93 0.72
C PHE A 136 -0.38 -3.28 1.44
N ALA A 137 0.75 -3.81 1.92
CA ALA A 137 0.79 -4.96 2.80
C ALA A 137 1.95 -4.79 3.79
N GLU A 138 1.69 -5.05 5.05
CA GLU A 138 2.67 -5.01 6.13
C GLU A 138 2.62 -6.32 6.91
N THR A 139 3.80 -6.81 7.32
CA THR A 139 3.92 -8.02 8.12
C THR A 139 4.78 -7.73 9.34
N ALA A 140 4.30 -8.12 10.51
CA ALA A 140 5.03 -8.01 11.77
C ALA A 140 5.04 -9.35 12.52
N THR A 141 6.13 -9.59 13.25
CA THR A 141 6.30 -10.79 14.08
C THR A 141 6.23 -10.38 15.55
N PHE A 142 5.44 -11.10 16.31
CA PHE A 142 5.21 -10.89 17.73
C PHE A 142 5.68 -12.08 18.54
N ASP A 143 6.37 -11.80 19.62
CA ASP A 143 6.93 -12.76 20.55
C ASP A 143 6.31 -12.59 21.93
N SER A 144 6.11 -13.69 22.64
CA SER A 144 5.60 -13.66 24.02
C SER A 144 6.50 -12.96 25.03
N SER A 145 7.76 -12.66 24.68
CA SER A 145 8.69 -11.94 25.54
C SER A 145 8.61 -10.40 25.40
N THR A 146 7.89 -9.91 24.39
CA THR A 146 7.80 -8.46 24.10
C THR A 146 6.45 -7.85 24.43
N GLY A 147 5.51 -8.63 24.98
CA GLY A 147 4.18 -8.20 25.37
C GLY A 147 3.88 -8.37 26.83
#